data_77ffbadbcca97fb24a5b5f73b2bf25a2
#
_entry.id   77ffbadbcca97fb24a5b5f73b2bf25a2
#
_cell.length_a   1.000
_cell.length_b   1.000
_cell.length_c   1.000
_cell.angle_alpha   90.00
_cell.angle_beta   90.00
_cell.angle_gamma   90.00
#
_symmetry.space_group_name_H-M   'P 1'
#
loop_
_entity.id
_entity.type
_entity.pdbx_description
1 polymer ?
#
loop_
_entity_poly.entity_id
_entity_poly.type
_entity_poly.pdbx_seq_one_letter_code
_entity_poly.pdbx_strand_id
1 'polypeptide(L)'
;MKWWIKFGCFLTGWNSSILSQCSEASFKHLKKYTAALLILIILWGFTGYCFAERYVEAPWWGCIISSIIFVVIVIQIERQIILTVGTHKWNTFFRFFIAVIMAFLGSSIIDQIIFGADINRKMVEITDRQVVEQLPLRLKVIDVKLSELQTNIDSLDKANIIHCPVGKASFTEE
;
A
#
# COMPACT_ATOMS: atom_id res chain seq x y z
N MET A 1 -13.17 -16.31 -34.87
CA MET A 1 -13.73 -17.23 -33.85
C MET A 1 -12.71 -18.19 -33.25
N LYS A 2 -11.75 -18.75 -33.99
CA LYS A 2 -10.75 -19.71 -33.49
C LYS A 2 -9.77 -19.14 -32.43
N TRP A 3 -9.44 -17.83 -32.49
CA TRP A 3 -8.51 -17.20 -31.54
C TRP A 3 -9.11 -17.07 -30.13
N TRP A 4 -10.36 -16.66 -30.04
CA TRP A 4 -11.07 -16.52 -28.75
C TRP A 4 -11.19 -17.86 -28.00
N ILE A 5 -11.41 -18.94 -28.76
CA ILE A 5 -11.49 -20.30 -28.19
C ILE A 5 -10.12 -20.74 -27.66
N LYS A 6 -9.03 -20.50 -28.41
CA LYS A 6 -7.68 -20.82 -27.98
C LYS A 6 -7.31 -20.06 -26.71
N PHE A 7 -7.65 -18.77 -26.67
CA PHE A 7 -7.43 -17.94 -25.50
C PHE A 7 -8.23 -18.41 -24.28
N GLY A 8 -9.51 -18.73 -24.47
CA GLY A 8 -10.35 -19.30 -23.40
C GLY A 8 -9.85 -20.64 -22.90
N CYS A 9 -9.39 -21.53 -23.80
CA CYS A 9 -8.79 -22.80 -23.40
C CYS A 9 -7.46 -22.62 -22.64
N PHE A 10 -6.64 -21.68 -23.05
CA PHE A 10 -5.40 -21.34 -22.33
C PHE A 10 -5.69 -20.84 -20.90
N LEU A 11 -6.69 -19.96 -20.78
CA LEU A 11 -7.08 -19.38 -19.49
C LEU A 11 -7.67 -20.43 -18.54
N THR A 12 -8.58 -21.27 -19.06
CA THR A 12 -9.26 -22.33 -18.27
C THR A 12 -8.45 -23.60 -18.10
N GLY A 13 -7.36 -23.77 -18.88
CA GLY A 13 -6.53 -24.97 -18.86
C GLY A 13 -7.14 -26.15 -19.64
N TRP A 14 -8.18 -25.95 -20.42
CA TRP A 14 -8.80 -27.00 -21.22
C TRP A 14 -8.04 -27.24 -22.52
N ASN A 15 -8.04 -28.50 -22.98
CA ASN A 15 -7.39 -28.85 -24.23
C ASN A 15 -8.27 -28.43 -25.42
N SER A 16 -7.75 -27.51 -26.26
CA SER A 16 -8.47 -26.98 -27.43
C SER A 16 -8.78 -28.03 -28.49
N SER A 17 -7.96 -29.10 -28.58
CA SER A 17 -8.16 -30.21 -29.50
C SER A 17 -9.40 -31.04 -29.15
N ILE A 18 -9.54 -31.36 -27.85
CA ILE A 18 -10.69 -32.12 -27.34
C ILE A 18 -11.97 -31.28 -27.48
N LEU A 19 -11.87 -29.99 -27.14
CA LEU A 19 -13.03 -29.10 -27.20
C LEU A 19 -13.55 -28.90 -28.62
N SER A 20 -12.68 -28.93 -29.64
CA SER A 20 -13.11 -28.77 -31.03
C SER A 20 -13.98 -29.94 -31.53
N GLN A 21 -13.98 -31.08 -30.85
CA GLN A 21 -14.80 -32.26 -31.14
C GLN A 21 -16.09 -32.33 -30.29
N CYS A 22 -16.23 -31.38 -29.33
CA CYS A 22 -17.39 -31.36 -28.45
C CYS A 22 -18.57 -30.57 -29.04
N SER A 23 -19.75 -30.75 -28.42
CA SER A 23 -20.98 -30.10 -28.83
C SER A 23 -20.97 -28.59 -28.60
N GLU A 24 -21.88 -27.89 -29.29
CA GLU A 24 -22.06 -26.42 -29.16
C GLU A 24 -22.32 -25.97 -27.69
N ALA A 25 -22.92 -26.84 -26.87
CA ALA A 25 -23.16 -26.58 -25.47
C ALA A 25 -21.83 -26.39 -24.69
N SER A 26 -20.80 -27.17 -25.00
CA SER A 26 -19.46 -27.05 -24.36
C SER A 26 -18.79 -25.72 -24.69
N PHE A 27 -18.98 -25.20 -25.92
CA PHE A 27 -18.49 -23.87 -26.29
C PHE A 27 -19.20 -22.74 -25.55
N LYS A 28 -20.50 -22.85 -25.31
CA LYS A 28 -21.26 -21.88 -24.51
C LYS A 28 -20.76 -21.85 -23.06
N HIS A 29 -20.49 -23.01 -22.48
CA HIS A 29 -19.90 -23.10 -21.14
C HIS A 29 -18.51 -22.49 -21.09
N LEU A 30 -17.62 -22.80 -22.04
CA LEU A 30 -16.28 -22.18 -22.10
C LEU A 30 -16.37 -20.65 -22.17
N LYS A 31 -17.22 -20.09 -23.04
CA LYS A 31 -17.39 -18.63 -23.14
C LYS A 31 -17.84 -18.02 -21.84
N LYS A 32 -18.76 -18.66 -21.11
CA LYS A 32 -19.22 -18.18 -19.80
C LYS A 32 -18.10 -18.15 -18.76
N TYR A 33 -17.30 -19.23 -18.67
CA TYR A 33 -16.15 -19.27 -17.75
C TYR A 33 -15.06 -18.28 -18.14
N THR A 34 -14.76 -18.14 -19.42
CA THR A 34 -13.77 -17.17 -19.91
C THR A 34 -14.18 -15.74 -19.60
N ALA A 35 -15.47 -15.40 -19.76
CA ALA A 35 -15.97 -14.07 -19.43
C ALA A 35 -15.87 -13.78 -17.92
N ALA A 36 -16.22 -14.75 -17.07
CA ALA A 36 -16.08 -14.61 -15.63
C ALA A 36 -14.62 -14.43 -15.21
N LEU A 37 -13.69 -15.22 -15.78
CA LEU A 37 -12.27 -15.09 -15.54
C LEU A 37 -11.71 -13.73 -15.97
N LEU A 38 -12.16 -13.19 -17.10
CA LEU A 38 -11.73 -11.86 -17.55
C LEU A 38 -12.12 -10.76 -16.55
N ILE A 39 -13.34 -10.83 -16.02
CA ILE A 39 -13.78 -9.88 -14.98
C ILE A 39 -12.87 -9.96 -13.76
N LEU A 40 -12.57 -11.18 -13.31
CA LEU A 40 -11.65 -11.39 -12.16
C LEU A 40 -10.24 -10.88 -12.45
N ILE A 41 -9.70 -11.12 -13.65
CA ILE A 41 -8.37 -10.63 -14.06
C ILE A 41 -8.31 -9.11 -14.01
N ILE A 42 -9.33 -8.42 -14.53
CA ILE A 42 -9.38 -6.96 -14.52
C ILE A 42 -9.44 -6.44 -13.08
N LEU A 43 -10.30 -7.02 -12.26
CA LEU A 43 -10.48 -6.61 -10.86
C LEU A 43 -9.20 -6.80 -10.06
N TRP A 44 -8.57 -7.97 -10.14
CA TRP A 44 -7.34 -8.27 -9.39
C TRP A 44 -6.11 -7.58 -9.97
N GLY A 45 -6.06 -7.33 -11.27
CA GLY A 45 -5.02 -6.51 -11.89
C GLY A 45 -5.05 -5.08 -11.36
N PHE A 46 -6.24 -4.48 -11.28
CA PHE A 46 -6.45 -3.17 -10.68
C PHE A 46 -6.07 -3.16 -9.19
N THR A 47 -6.56 -4.14 -8.44
CA THR A 47 -6.24 -4.28 -7.02
C THR A 47 -4.74 -4.43 -6.77
N GLY A 48 -4.04 -5.22 -7.58
CA GLY A 48 -2.58 -5.40 -7.49
C GLY A 48 -1.79 -4.14 -7.81
N TYR A 49 -2.27 -3.34 -8.78
CA TYR A 49 -1.69 -2.04 -9.08
C TYR A 49 -1.82 -1.08 -7.90
N CYS A 50 -3.04 -0.90 -7.39
CA CYS A 50 -3.31 -0.02 -6.25
C CYS A 50 -2.59 -0.48 -4.97
N PHE A 51 -2.45 -1.78 -4.76
CA PHE A 51 -1.68 -2.33 -3.65
C PHE A 51 -0.21 -1.90 -3.71
N ALA A 52 0.42 -2.02 -4.87
CA ALA A 52 1.82 -1.64 -5.03
C ALA A 52 2.05 -0.14 -4.90
N GLU A 53 1.15 0.67 -5.44
CA GLU A 53 1.22 2.12 -5.34
C GLU A 53 1.10 2.59 -3.89
N ARG A 54 0.17 2.00 -3.12
CA ARG A 54 -0.16 2.49 -1.78
C ARG A 54 0.71 1.89 -0.68
N TYR A 55 1.04 0.60 -0.75
CA TYR A 55 1.75 -0.10 0.34
C TYR A 55 3.25 -0.22 0.10
N VAL A 56 3.64 -0.36 -1.17
CA VAL A 56 5.05 -0.56 -1.53
C VAL A 56 5.69 0.76 -1.94
N GLU A 57 4.86 1.81 -2.20
CA GLU A 57 5.31 3.10 -2.75
C GLU A 57 6.23 2.90 -3.97
N ALA A 58 5.91 1.87 -4.77
CA ALA A 58 6.74 1.46 -5.88
C ALA A 58 6.65 2.47 -7.03
N PRO A 59 7.74 2.68 -7.79
CA PRO A 59 7.68 3.44 -9.01
C PRO A 59 6.68 2.78 -9.99
N TRP A 60 6.16 3.53 -10.95
CA TRP A 60 5.14 3.07 -11.89
C TRP A 60 5.41 1.69 -12.52
N TRP A 61 6.68 1.37 -12.80
CA TRP A 61 7.10 0.05 -13.26
C TRP A 61 6.83 -1.06 -12.23
N GLY A 62 7.10 -0.79 -10.96
CA GLY A 62 6.84 -1.72 -9.87
C GLY A 62 5.35 -2.01 -9.71
N CYS A 63 4.49 -1.01 -9.89
CA CYS A 63 3.03 -1.18 -9.86
C CYS A 63 2.53 -2.10 -10.99
N ILE A 64 3.10 -1.96 -12.19
CA ILE A 64 2.76 -2.85 -13.33
C ILE A 64 3.22 -4.29 -13.04
N ILE A 65 4.43 -4.48 -12.55
CA ILE A 65 4.95 -5.82 -12.21
C ILE A 65 4.09 -6.46 -11.14
N SER A 66 3.73 -5.74 -10.10
CA SER A 66 2.84 -6.21 -9.04
C SER A 66 1.47 -6.62 -9.60
N SER A 67 0.87 -5.79 -10.44
CA SER A 67 -0.40 -6.11 -11.11
C SER A 67 -0.33 -7.42 -11.88
N ILE A 68 0.74 -7.64 -12.65
CA ILE A 68 0.96 -8.88 -13.41
C ILE A 68 1.09 -10.08 -12.46
N ILE A 69 1.84 -9.95 -11.37
CA ILE A 69 2.00 -11.02 -10.37
C ILE A 69 0.64 -11.40 -9.77
N PHE A 70 -0.18 -10.42 -9.37
CA PHE A 70 -1.52 -10.67 -8.83
C PHE A 70 -2.41 -11.38 -9.85
N VAL A 71 -2.41 -10.94 -11.10
CA VAL A 71 -3.17 -11.58 -12.18
C VAL A 71 -2.73 -13.05 -12.37
N VAL A 72 -1.43 -13.32 -12.39
CA VAL A 72 -0.90 -14.69 -12.54
C VAL A 72 -1.34 -15.58 -11.39
N ILE A 73 -1.24 -15.09 -10.15
CA ILE A 73 -1.67 -15.83 -8.96
C ILE A 73 -3.16 -16.18 -9.04
N VAL A 74 -3.99 -15.20 -9.38
CA VAL A 74 -5.45 -15.41 -9.48
C VAL A 74 -5.81 -16.39 -10.59
N ILE A 75 -5.18 -16.28 -11.76
CA ILE A 75 -5.38 -17.24 -12.87
C ILE A 75 -5.01 -18.66 -12.43
N GLN A 76 -3.92 -18.83 -11.69
CA GLN A 76 -3.50 -20.15 -11.21
C GLN A 76 -4.48 -20.73 -10.20
N ILE A 77 -4.99 -19.93 -9.29
CA ILE A 77 -6.01 -20.35 -8.30
C ILE A 77 -7.30 -20.76 -9.02
N GLU A 78 -7.81 -19.91 -9.90
CA GLU A 78 -9.04 -20.19 -10.65
C GLU A 78 -8.89 -21.41 -11.57
N ARG A 79 -7.74 -21.57 -12.21
CA ARG A 79 -7.42 -22.73 -13.03
C ARG A 79 -7.46 -24.02 -12.21
N GLN A 80 -6.89 -24.02 -11.01
CA GLN A 80 -6.97 -25.16 -10.09
C GLN A 80 -8.41 -25.48 -9.71
N ILE A 81 -9.21 -24.45 -9.46
CA ILE A 81 -10.62 -24.60 -9.13
C ILE A 81 -11.42 -25.22 -10.29
N ILE A 82 -11.18 -24.79 -11.53
CA ILE A 82 -11.89 -25.26 -12.73
C ILE A 82 -11.46 -26.69 -13.10
N LEU A 83 -10.17 -27.01 -13.00
CA LEU A 83 -9.64 -28.31 -13.36
C LEU A 83 -9.97 -29.40 -12.34
N THR A 84 -10.23 -29.03 -11.10
CA THR A 84 -10.56 -29.99 -10.05
C THR A 84 -12.02 -30.42 -10.13
N VAL A 85 -12.32 -31.27 -11.08
CA VAL A 85 -13.64 -31.91 -11.29
C VAL A 85 -13.70 -33.20 -10.44
N GLY A 86 -13.60 -33.05 -9.11
CA GLY A 86 -13.68 -34.20 -8.21
C GLY A 86 -14.88 -34.09 -7.26
N THR A 87 -15.60 -35.17 -7.07
CA THR A 87 -16.77 -35.29 -6.20
C THR A 87 -16.46 -35.31 -4.70
N HIS A 88 -15.22 -35.06 -4.31
CA HIS A 88 -14.83 -35.04 -2.89
C HIS A 88 -15.31 -33.75 -2.20
N LYS A 89 -16.09 -33.92 -1.13
CA LYS A 89 -16.63 -32.83 -0.30
C LYS A 89 -15.52 -31.88 0.22
N TRP A 90 -14.33 -32.38 0.46
CA TRP A 90 -13.17 -31.61 0.86
C TRP A 90 -12.74 -30.56 -0.18
N ASN A 91 -12.82 -30.91 -1.44
CA ASN A 91 -12.45 -30.03 -2.52
C ASN A 91 -13.41 -28.83 -2.66
N THR A 92 -14.72 -29.09 -2.48
CA THR A 92 -15.74 -28.04 -2.45
C THR A 92 -15.55 -27.12 -1.23
N PHE A 93 -15.16 -27.66 -0.09
CA PHE A 93 -14.86 -26.88 1.11
C PHE A 93 -13.65 -25.98 0.91
N PHE A 94 -12.54 -26.50 0.37
CA PHE A 94 -11.35 -25.69 0.06
C PHE A 94 -11.66 -24.57 -0.93
N ARG A 95 -12.45 -24.86 -1.96
CA ARG A 95 -12.88 -23.84 -2.93
C ARG A 95 -13.67 -22.72 -2.27
N PHE A 96 -14.62 -23.07 -1.42
CA PHE A 96 -15.39 -22.08 -0.68
C PHE A 96 -14.50 -21.25 0.25
N PHE A 97 -13.59 -21.87 0.95
CA PHE A 97 -12.66 -21.20 1.86
C PHE A 97 -11.73 -20.22 1.14
N ILE A 98 -11.15 -20.64 0.01
CA ILE A 98 -10.33 -19.73 -0.83
C ILE A 98 -11.17 -18.56 -1.35
N ALA A 99 -12.39 -18.79 -1.81
CA ALA A 99 -13.28 -17.73 -2.29
C ALA A 99 -13.59 -16.70 -1.19
N VAL A 100 -13.84 -17.16 0.04
CA VAL A 100 -14.07 -16.27 1.20
C VAL A 100 -12.83 -15.45 1.53
N ILE A 101 -11.64 -16.06 1.57
CA ILE A 101 -10.39 -15.34 1.81
C ILE A 101 -10.15 -14.28 0.73
N MET A 102 -10.34 -14.64 -0.54
CA MET A 102 -10.15 -13.71 -1.67
C MET A 102 -11.16 -12.56 -1.62
N ALA A 103 -12.42 -12.83 -1.28
CA ALA A 103 -13.43 -11.80 -1.11
C ALA A 103 -13.08 -10.83 0.02
N PHE A 104 -12.62 -11.36 1.16
CA PHE A 104 -12.21 -10.55 2.30
C PHE A 104 -11.00 -9.66 1.99
N LEU A 105 -9.95 -10.23 1.37
CA LEU A 105 -8.76 -9.47 0.98
C LEU A 105 -9.11 -8.39 -0.05
N GLY A 106 -9.88 -8.73 -1.08
CA GLY A 106 -10.30 -7.78 -2.11
C GLY A 106 -11.12 -6.63 -1.53
N SER A 107 -12.07 -6.93 -0.66
CA SER A 107 -12.89 -5.92 0.03
C SER A 107 -12.02 -4.98 0.87
N SER A 108 -11.11 -5.51 1.68
CA SER A 108 -10.22 -4.70 2.53
C SER A 108 -9.35 -3.73 1.73
N ILE A 109 -8.82 -4.15 0.58
CA ILE A 109 -7.99 -3.30 -0.27
C ILE A 109 -8.83 -2.21 -0.94
N ILE A 110 -10.02 -2.56 -1.44
CA ILE A 110 -10.94 -1.61 -2.08
C ILE A 110 -11.42 -0.56 -1.07
N ASP A 111 -11.79 -0.98 0.14
CA ASP A 111 -12.19 -0.05 1.21
C ASP A 111 -11.10 0.97 1.52
N GLN A 112 -9.85 0.54 1.60
CA GLN A 112 -8.72 1.45 1.84
C GLN A 112 -8.47 2.41 0.67
N ILE A 113 -8.74 2.00 -0.56
CA ILE A 113 -8.63 2.88 -1.72
C ILE A 113 -9.72 3.95 -1.68
N ILE A 114 -10.96 3.57 -1.40
CA ILE A 114 -12.12 4.48 -1.36
C ILE A 114 -11.99 5.46 -0.21
N PHE A 115 -11.69 4.98 0.99
CA PHE A 115 -11.62 5.80 2.20
C PHE A 115 -10.24 6.41 2.46
N GLY A 116 -9.24 6.12 1.63
CA GLY A 116 -7.87 6.61 1.82
C GLY A 116 -7.76 8.13 1.87
N ALA A 117 -8.52 8.85 1.06
CA ALA A 117 -8.55 10.30 1.07
C ALA A 117 -9.16 10.87 2.37
N ASP A 118 -10.21 10.26 2.87
CA ASP A 118 -10.88 10.67 4.10
C ASP A 118 -10.03 10.35 5.34
N ILE A 119 -9.36 9.20 5.34
CA ILE A 119 -8.43 8.81 6.39
C ILE A 119 -7.26 9.80 6.46
N ASN A 120 -6.68 10.17 5.33
CA ASN A 120 -5.58 11.13 5.28
C ASN A 120 -6.01 12.52 5.79
N ARG A 121 -7.21 12.99 5.42
CA ARG A 121 -7.77 14.25 5.96
C ARG A 121 -7.95 14.19 7.47
N LYS A 122 -8.50 13.11 7.98
CA LYS A 122 -8.67 12.90 9.42
C LYS A 122 -7.34 12.79 10.16
N MET A 123 -6.35 12.13 9.57
CA MET A 123 -4.99 12.05 10.14
C MET A 123 -4.36 13.44 10.25
N VAL A 124 -4.43 14.27 9.20
CA VAL A 124 -3.93 15.65 9.23
C VAL A 124 -4.65 16.44 10.31
N GLU A 125 -5.98 16.40 10.38
CA GLU A 125 -6.75 17.09 11.40
C GLU A 125 -6.39 16.69 12.83
N ILE A 126 -6.20 15.38 13.07
CA ILE A 126 -5.77 14.87 14.39
C ILE A 126 -4.34 15.32 14.70
N THR A 127 -3.44 15.26 13.72
CA THR A 127 -2.05 15.69 13.88
C THR A 127 -1.97 17.18 14.17
N ASP A 128 -2.72 18.01 13.45
CA ASP A 128 -2.78 19.46 13.68
C ASP A 128 -3.32 19.78 15.08
N ARG A 129 -4.34 19.09 15.55
CA ARG A 129 -4.84 19.25 16.93
C ARG A 129 -3.78 18.87 17.97
N GLN A 130 -3.07 17.75 17.77
CA GLN A 130 -2.01 17.34 18.68
C GLN A 130 -0.83 18.32 18.69
N VAL A 131 -0.47 18.86 17.53
CA VAL A 131 0.57 19.90 17.42
C VAL A 131 0.15 21.16 18.16
N VAL A 132 -1.06 21.66 17.94
CA VAL A 132 -1.58 22.84 18.62
C VAL A 132 -1.63 22.64 20.15
N GLU A 133 -1.98 21.47 20.62
CA GLU A 133 -2.03 21.16 22.05
C GLU A 133 -0.62 21.02 22.67
N GLN A 134 0.33 20.46 21.94
CA GLN A 134 1.72 20.27 22.44
C GLN A 134 2.61 21.49 22.25
N LEU A 135 2.29 22.38 21.31
CA LEU A 135 3.07 23.57 20.98
C LEU A 135 3.34 24.46 22.21
N PRO A 136 2.33 24.84 23.03
CA PRO A 136 2.55 25.70 24.19
C PRO A 136 3.43 25.04 25.24
N LEU A 137 3.36 23.73 25.37
CA LEU A 137 4.19 22.98 26.33
C LEU A 137 5.67 22.97 25.88
N ARG A 138 5.91 22.75 24.59
CA ARG A 138 7.27 22.79 24.02
C ARG A 138 7.87 24.18 24.03
N LEU A 139 7.07 25.23 23.75
CA LEU A 139 7.50 26.62 23.86
C LEU A 139 7.95 26.96 25.28
N LYS A 140 7.17 26.58 26.31
CA LYS A 140 7.56 26.78 27.70
C LYS A 140 8.90 26.11 28.06
N VAL A 141 9.12 24.89 27.56
CA VAL A 141 10.39 24.17 27.81
C VAL A 141 11.56 24.86 27.11
N ILE A 142 11.36 25.43 25.93
CA ILE A 142 12.39 26.18 25.22
C ILE A 142 12.67 27.51 25.93
N ASP A 143 11.64 28.24 26.38
CA ASP A 143 11.79 29.48 27.10
C ASP A 143 12.56 29.30 28.43
N VAL A 144 12.28 28.21 29.17
CA VAL A 144 13.03 27.86 30.38
C VAL A 144 14.49 27.59 30.06
N LYS A 145 14.79 26.83 29.02
CA LYS A 145 16.16 26.54 28.57
C LYS A 145 16.89 27.81 28.09
N LEU A 146 16.19 28.73 27.41
CA LEU A 146 16.75 30.01 27.02
C LEU A 146 17.13 30.86 28.24
N SER A 147 16.26 30.94 29.24
CA SER A 147 16.52 31.69 30.46
C SER A 147 17.69 31.11 31.28
N GLU A 148 17.80 29.77 31.30
CA GLU A 148 18.91 29.06 31.94
C GLU A 148 20.25 29.35 31.21
N LEU A 149 20.27 29.28 29.91
CA LEU A 149 21.44 29.61 29.09
C LEU A 149 21.87 31.07 29.26
N GLN A 150 20.89 31.99 29.28
CA GLN A 150 21.14 33.42 29.50
C GLN A 150 21.81 33.64 30.87
N THR A 151 21.30 32.99 31.93
CA THR A 151 21.86 33.06 33.27
C THR A 151 23.29 32.50 33.32
N ASN A 152 23.56 31.43 32.61
CA ASN A 152 24.90 30.85 32.49
C ASN A 152 25.87 31.81 31.74
N ILE A 153 25.43 32.45 30.68
CA ILE A 153 26.23 33.45 29.96
C ILE A 153 26.54 34.64 30.86
N ASP A 154 25.56 35.19 31.58
CA ASP A 154 25.76 36.31 32.52
C ASP A 154 26.73 35.96 33.66
N SER A 155 26.67 34.70 34.11
CA SER A 155 27.60 34.21 35.14
C SER A 155 29.04 34.07 34.64
N LEU A 156 29.20 33.62 33.39
CA LEU A 156 30.52 33.53 32.74
C LEU A 156 31.10 34.90 32.41
N ASP A 157 30.30 35.86 31.98
CA ASP A 157 30.71 37.23 31.72
C ASP A 157 31.18 37.91 33.01
N LYS A 158 30.46 37.72 34.11
CA LYS A 158 30.91 38.20 35.44
C LYS A 158 32.23 37.59 35.87
N ALA A 159 32.41 36.29 35.67
CA ALA A 159 33.68 35.62 35.99
C ALA A 159 34.83 36.10 35.10
N ASN A 160 34.58 36.40 33.85
CA ASN A 160 35.58 36.90 32.90
C ASN A 160 35.99 38.35 33.21
N ILE A 161 35.06 39.20 33.67
CA ILE A 161 35.33 40.57 34.09
C ILE A 161 36.19 40.58 35.37
N ILE A 162 36.03 39.58 36.26
CA ILE A 162 36.83 39.45 37.48
C ILE A 162 38.26 38.97 37.18
N HIS A 163 38.43 38.16 36.12
CA HIS A 163 39.74 37.59 35.78
C HIS A 163 40.59 38.42 34.81
N CYS A 164 40.01 39.43 34.13
CA CYS A 164 40.76 40.38 33.30
C CYS A 164 40.49 41.80 33.76
N PRO A 165 41.23 42.38 34.73
CA PRO A 165 41.19 43.81 35.00
C PRO A 165 41.73 44.49 33.73
N VAL A 166 40.87 45.23 33.06
CA VAL A 166 41.20 46.05 31.89
C VAL A 166 42.32 47.01 32.31
N GLY A 167 43.56 46.67 31.92
CA GLY A 167 44.67 47.60 31.97
C GLY A 167 44.32 48.79 31.11
N LYS A 168 44.19 49.96 31.76
CA LYS A 168 44.12 51.26 31.06
C LYS A 168 45.36 51.38 30.18
N ALA A 169 45.29 51.10 28.92
CA ALA A 169 46.27 51.58 27.97
C ALA A 169 45.97 53.05 27.75
N SER A 170 46.73 53.90 28.45
CA SER A 170 46.86 55.31 28.12
C SER A 170 47.60 55.43 26.80
N PHE A 171 46.86 55.75 25.77
CA PHE A 171 47.43 56.26 24.53
C PHE A 171 47.90 57.72 24.79
N THR A 172 49.18 57.90 24.93
CA THR A 172 49.83 59.23 24.85
C THR A 172 50.10 59.49 23.37
N GLU A 173 49.45 60.48 22.79
CA GLU A 173 49.84 61.13 21.53
C GLU A 173 51.23 61.73 21.67
N GLU A 174 52.10 61.41 20.69
CA GLU A 174 53.15 62.28 20.08
C GLU A 174 53.17 62.06 18.58
#